data_e6b384e3af600f516e9e331ffa191fb6
#
_entry.id   e6b384e3af600f516e9e331ffa191fb6
#
_cell.length_a   1.000
_cell.length_b   1.000
_cell.length_c   1.000
_cell.angle_alpha   90.00
_cell.angle_beta   90.00
_cell.angle_gamma   90.00
#
_symmetry.space_group_name_H-M   'P 1'
#
loop_
_entity.id
_entity.type
_entity.pdbx_description
1 polymer ?
#
loop_
_entity_poly.entity_id
_entity_poly.type
_entity_poly.pdbx_seq_one_letter_code
_entity_poly.pdbx_strand_id
1 'polypeptide(L)'
;MAFIDRSVISSFVVILPLILSGVGCGDAGAGGSGGAGGTRGVPFVPPEYGSWVKFEPEGAVCANGSQYKYFVNFSETSKNVVVFLEGGGACSSYESCAGARPFNTDCIKEPAGTECIRDDYPVVYTHQASLEPFTSVTEPLGVINGDVPVQLAYPLLSGNADINPAGDWNKVFVPYCTGDTYMGSRVQTYVDPDGVGPDVEFHHMGHQNMLLIVEELNEMFAEVPRMLVSGCSAGGLGSLNNYPFIRNGIEGVERGYLLADSGPIVPTPSNQSFSVEGSIWGVDTMIQSLPMGADRITADFGEVNAVLSELFPNDRLSISIFERDYIYSPDVYEGRFELSRDTATDRTEIYRLASEDLEALRAQLDGLENLAYYIPNYRNTNSSHCLTVTGLEDVGSNELAFINLFLEDPSVATWSGTEIETENGTVTYKDFIEQLLDDSAPLESHYEGTCEGKFQVCALDCEAYDEAMCEAAVQ
;
A
#
# COMPACT_ATOMS: atom_id res chain seq x y z
N MET A 1 35.19 15.00 -41.99
CA MET A 1 36.05 16.21 -42.00
C MET A 1 35.26 17.30 -41.33
N ALA A 2 35.61 17.63 -40.12
CA ALA A 2 35.76 18.93 -39.52
C ALA A 2 35.88 18.72 -37.98
N PHE A 3 37.02 19.14 -37.51
CA PHE A 3 37.42 19.21 -36.08
C PHE A 3 36.70 20.34 -35.40
N ILE A 4 36.33 20.15 -34.12
CA ILE A 4 36.20 21.25 -33.14
C ILE A 4 36.55 20.69 -31.76
N ASP A 5 37.43 21.19 -31.28
CA ASP A 5 38.26 21.82 -30.28
C ASP A 5 37.71 21.68 -28.83
N ARG A 6 38.63 21.20 -27.99
CA ARG A 6 38.52 21.17 -26.52
C ARG A 6 39.01 22.50 -25.97
N SER A 7 38.22 23.15 -25.10
CA SER A 7 38.77 24.16 -24.20
C SER A 7 38.26 23.96 -22.77
N VAL A 8 39.21 23.67 -21.97
CA VAL A 8 39.43 23.72 -20.51
C VAL A 8 38.73 24.91 -19.86
N ILE A 9 37.99 24.68 -18.76
CA ILE A 9 37.73 25.68 -17.74
C ILE A 9 38.04 25.11 -16.36
N SER A 10 38.89 25.86 -15.69
CA SER A 10 39.47 25.63 -14.37
C SER A 10 38.51 25.65 -13.19
N SER A 11 38.85 24.83 -12.21
CA SER A 11 38.36 24.83 -10.84
C SER A 11 38.61 26.16 -10.13
N PHE A 12 37.61 26.68 -9.43
CA PHE A 12 37.79 27.61 -8.32
C PHE A 12 37.24 27.00 -7.04
N VAL A 13 38.15 26.61 -6.19
CA VAL A 13 37.90 26.29 -4.78
C VAL A 13 37.85 27.61 -4.02
N VAL A 14 36.73 27.94 -3.40
CA VAL A 14 36.63 29.03 -2.41
C VAL A 14 36.53 28.41 -1.04
N ILE A 15 37.63 28.55 -0.30
CA ILE A 15 37.70 28.24 1.14
C ILE A 15 37.26 29.50 1.88
N LEU A 16 36.22 29.41 2.71
CA LEU A 16 35.86 30.45 3.67
C LEU A 16 36.23 29.97 5.08
N PRO A 17 36.88 30.80 5.90
CA PRO A 17 37.33 30.40 7.22
C PRO A 17 36.24 30.59 8.29
N LEU A 18 36.17 29.60 9.21
CA LEU A 18 35.46 29.71 10.47
C LEU A 18 36.04 30.85 11.32
N ILE A 19 35.18 31.73 11.80
CA ILE A 19 35.48 32.62 12.94
C ILE A 19 34.65 32.16 14.12
N LEU A 20 35.31 31.58 15.11
CA LEU A 20 34.81 31.45 16.49
C LEU A 20 34.91 32.79 17.16
N SER A 21 33.83 33.28 17.74
CA SER A 21 33.89 34.25 18.83
C SER A 21 32.80 33.93 19.84
N GLY A 22 33.27 33.54 21.02
CA GLY A 22 32.46 33.31 22.20
C GLY A 22 32.23 34.63 22.98
N VAL A 23 31.52 34.49 24.09
CA VAL A 23 31.16 35.43 25.18
C VAL A 23 29.73 35.97 25.04
N GLY A 24 28.84 35.73 25.96
CA GLY A 24 28.72 36.00 27.31
C GLY A 24 27.29 35.81 27.82
N CYS A 25 27.14 35.44 29.07
CA CYS A 25 25.93 35.28 29.84
C CYS A 25 25.04 36.54 29.92
N GLY A 26 23.71 36.33 29.89
CA GLY A 26 22.74 37.36 30.29
C GLY A 26 21.36 36.73 30.47
N ASP A 27 20.95 36.57 31.74
CA ASP A 27 19.58 36.19 32.14
C ASP A 27 18.55 37.21 31.71
N ALA A 28 17.38 36.77 31.23
CA ALA A 28 16.02 37.02 31.75
C ALA A 28 14.93 36.85 30.70
N GLY A 29 13.89 36.13 31.02
CA GLY A 29 12.53 36.39 30.51
C GLY A 29 11.83 35.30 29.74
N ALA A 30 11.00 34.58 30.46
CA ALA A 30 9.99 33.59 30.07
C ALA A 30 9.26 33.82 28.74
N GLY A 31 9.17 32.75 27.96
CA GLY A 31 8.27 32.61 26.82
C GLY A 31 8.39 31.17 26.34
N GLY A 32 7.58 30.24 26.91
CA GLY A 32 7.66 28.83 26.61
C GLY A 32 7.12 28.50 25.24
N SER A 33 7.94 27.95 24.39
CA SER A 33 7.53 27.03 23.32
C SER A 33 8.19 25.70 23.68
N GLY A 34 7.36 24.75 24.14
CA GLY A 34 7.81 23.44 24.56
C GLY A 34 8.20 22.58 23.38
N GLY A 35 9.49 22.48 23.11
CA GLY A 35 10.06 21.36 22.42
C GLY A 35 9.96 20.15 23.37
N ALA A 36 9.19 19.14 23.02
CA ALA A 36 9.05 17.90 23.77
C ALA A 36 10.35 17.09 23.65
N GLY A 37 11.30 17.37 24.55
CA GLY A 37 12.34 16.42 24.91
C GLY A 37 11.68 15.29 25.69
N GLY A 38 11.64 14.09 25.09
CA GLY A 38 11.03 12.90 25.65
C GLY A 38 11.44 12.62 27.08
N THR A 39 10.57 12.83 28.02
CA THR A 39 10.63 12.28 29.37
C THR A 39 10.18 10.82 29.31
N ARG A 40 11.12 9.89 29.11
CA ARG A 40 10.90 8.48 29.42
C ARG A 40 10.39 8.38 30.86
N GLY A 41 9.11 8.18 31.04
CA GLY A 41 8.61 8.03 32.40
C GLY A 41 7.10 7.95 32.62
N VAL A 42 6.30 8.45 31.70
CA VAL A 42 4.82 8.31 31.82
C VAL A 42 4.33 7.42 30.70
N PRO A 43 3.75 6.23 30.96
CA PRO A 43 3.17 5.41 29.93
C PRO A 43 2.08 6.17 29.15
N PHE A 44 2.07 6.02 27.83
CA PHE A 44 0.97 6.52 27.02
C PHE A 44 -0.34 5.89 27.49
N VAL A 45 -1.36 6.70 27.67
CA VAL A 45 -2.69 6.25 28.02
C VAL A 45 -3.62 6.57 26.86
N PRO A 46 -4.21 5.54 26.22
CA PRO A 46 -5.17 5.76 25.15
C PRO A 46 -6.30 6.66 25.60
N PRO A 47 -6.68 7.69 24.82
CA PRO A 47 -7.79 8.58 25.20
C PRO A 47 -9.14 7.87 25.15
N GLU A 48 -9.29 6.87 24.27
CA GLU A 48 -10.51 6.09 24.10
C GLU A 48 -10.16 4.71 23.56
N TYR A 49 -11.00 3.69 23.87
CA TYR A 49 -10.88 2.33 23.37
C TYR A 49 -12.07 1.98 22.47
N GLY A 50 -11.85 1.13 21.47
CA GLY A 50 -12.89 0.63 20.58
C GLY A 50 -13.44 1.65 19.59
N SER A 51 -12.84 2.84 19.51
CA SER A 51 -13.17 3.88 18.55
C SER A 51 -11.90 4.44 17.87
N TRP A 52 -12.05 5.09 16.73
CA TRP A 52 -10.94 5.68 16.00
C TRP A 52 -10.52 7.01 16.60
N VAL A 53 -9.26 7.09 17.00
CA VAL A 53 -8.62 8.32 17.51
C VAL A 53 -7.68 8.84 16.42
N LYS A 54 -7.86 10.12 16.06
CA LYS A 54 -7.04 10.82 15.06
C LYS A 54 -5.72 11.28 15.66
N PHE A 55 -4.66 11.16 14.84
CA PHE A 55 -3.32 11.71 15.09
C PHE A 55 -2.84 12.53 13.89
N GLU A 56 -2.07 13.57 14.16
CA GLU A 56 -1.55 14.54 13.18
C GLU A 56 -0.05 14.75 13.40
N PRO A 57 0.83 13.87 12.87
CA PRO A 57 2.27 13.99 13.08
C PRO A 57 2.79 15.32 12.57
N GLU A 58 3.56 16.03 13.39
CA GLU A 58 4.13 17.32 13.01
C GLU A 58 5.08 17.14 11.82
N GLY A 59 4.85 17.90 10.74
CA GLY A 59 5.64 17.84 9.52
C GLY A 59 5.20 16.80 8.50
N ALA A 60 4.25 15.93 8.83
CA ALA A 60 3.67 15.01 7.86
C ALA A 60 2.66 15.73 6.94
N VAL A 61 2.75 15.50 5.63
CA VAL A 61 1.95 16.22 4.64
C VAL A 61 1.39 15.31 3.55
N CYS A 62 0.21 15.63 3.05
CA CYS A 62 -0.36 15.06 1.84
C CYS A 62 0.23 15.71 0.57
N ALA A 63 -0.10 15.18 -0.60
CA ALA A 63 0.42 15.62 -1.89
C ALA A 63 0.26 17.10 -2.16
N ASN A 64 -0.83 17.72 -1.73
CA ASN A 64 -1.11 19.15 -1.90
C ASN A 64 -0.55 20.03 -0.76
N GLY A 65 0.29 19.47 0.13
CA GLY A 65 0.88 20.19 1.27
C GLY A 65 -0.03 20.35 2.48
N SER A 66 -1.25 19.78 2.49
CA SER A 66 -2.10 19.77 3.68
C SER A 66 -1.59 18.81 4.74
N GLN A 67 -2.01 19.03 6.01
CA GLN A 67 -1.62 18.18 7.13
C GLN A 67 -2.04 16.73 6.91
N TYR A 68 -1.11 15.81 7.09
CA TYR A 68 -1.36 14.38 7.08
C TYR A 68 -2.00 13.92 8.39
N LYS A 69 -2.86 12.91 8.31
CA LYS A 69 -3.52 12.30 9.46
C LYS A 69 -3.47 10.78 9.37
N TYR A 70 -3.35 10.12 10.53
CA TYR A 70 -3.59 8.68 10.65
C TYR A 70 -4.50 8.42 11.86
N PHE A 71 -4.96 7.19 12.01
CA PHE A 71 -5.96 6.86 13.00
C PHE A 71 -5.61 5.57 13.73
N VAL A 72 -5.91 5.54 15.02
CA VAL A 72 -5.69 4.37 15.86
C VAL A 72 -6.98 3.98 16.58
N ASN A 73 -7.35 2.72 16.48
CA ASN A 73 -8.40 2.13 17.29
C ASN A 73 -7.76 1.23 18.35
N PHE A 74 -7.76 1.69 19.58
CA PHE A 74 -7.09 1.01 20.70
C PHE A 74 -7.93 -0.14 21.25
N SER A 75 -7.27 -1.27 21.54
CA SER A 75 -7.86 -2.42 22.21
C SER A 75 -7.68 -2.34 23.74
N GLU A 76 -8.74 -2.65 24.49
CA GLU A 76 -8.63 -2.80 25.96
C GLU A 76 -7.96 -4.12 26.38
N THR A 77 -7.96 -5.12 25.51
CA THR A 77 -7.65 -6.50 25.83
C THR A 77 -6.36 -7.02 25.23
N SER A 78 -5.87 -6.37 24.16
CA SER A 78 -4.70 -6.83 23.40
C SER A 78 -3.62 -5.76 23.36
N LYS A 79 -2.34 -6.20 23.40
CA LYS A 79 -1.17 -5.37 23.11
C LYS A 79 -0.65 -5.56 21.68
N ASN A 80 -1.22 -6.51 20.96
CA ASN A 80 -0.88 -6.74 19.56
C ASN A 80 -1.36 -5.58 18.69
N VAL A 81 -0.71 -5.37 17.55
CA VAL A 81 -0.99 -4.23 16.66
C VAL A 81 -1.12 -4.69 15.21
N VAL A 82 -2.15 -4.23 14.52
CA VAL A 82 -2.26 -4.22 13.06
C VAL A 82 -1.92 -2.82 12.57
N VAL A 83 -1.00 -2.69 11.62
CA VAL A 83 -0.72 -1.45 10.87
C VAL A 83 -1.19 -1.69 9.44
N PHE A 84 -2.23 -0.99 9.02
CA PHE A 84 -2.85 -1.16 7.71
C PHE A 84 -2.68 0.11 6.86
N LEU A 85 -2.04 -0.05 5.70
CA LEU A 85 -1.80 1.01 4.72
C LEU A 85 -2.87 0.95 3.62
N GLU A 86 -3.54 2.07 3.39
CA GLU A 86 -4.59 2.19 2.38
C GLU A 86 -4.02 2.11 0.97
N GLY A 87 -4.80 1.56 0.02
CA GLY A 87 -4.51 1.60 -1.40
C GLY A 87 -4.82 2.95 -2.04
N GLY A 88 -4.57 3.09 -3.35
CA GLY A 88 -4.95 4.32 -4.06
C GLY A 88 -4.11 4.64 -5.30
N GLY A 89 -3.37 3.67 -5.84
CA GLY A 89 -2.57 3.84 -7.06
C GLY A 89 -1.31 4.69 -6.88
N ALA A 90 -0.80 5.27 -7.97
CA ALA A 90 0.41 6.08 -7.96
C ALA A 90 0.42 7.09 -9.11
N CYS A 91 1.23 8.15 -9.00
CA CYS A 91 1.40 9.11 -10.08
C CYS A 91 2.86 9.56 -10.23
N SER A 92 3.28 9.84 -11.47
CA SER A 92 4.67 10.15 -11.77
C SER A 92 4.86 11.17 -12.90
N SER A 93 3.79 11.73 -13.41
CA SER A 93 3.80 12.75 -14.47
C SER A 93 2.76 13.81 -14.19
N TYR A 94 2.83 14.95 -14.91
CA TYR A 94 1.78 15.96 -14.83
C TYR A 94 0.40 15.37 -15.12
N GLU A 95 0.29 14.55 -16.16
CA GLU A 95 -0.98 13.93 -16.57
C GLU A 95 -1.57 13.03 -15.48
N SER A 96 -0.73 12.19 -14.87
CA SER A 96 -1.18 11.25 -13.84
C SER A 96 -1.37 11.90 -12.45
N CYS A 97 -0.66 13.00 -12.13
CA CYS A 97 -0.78 13.67 -10.83
C CYS A 97 -1.76 14.83 -10.83
N ALA A 98 -1.90 15.56 -11.94
CA ALA A 98 -2.70 16.79 -12.00
C ALA A 98 -3.53 16.93 -13.29
N GLY A 99 -3.37 16.04 -14.25
CA GLY A 99 -4.04 16.09 -15.57
C GLY A 99 -5.49 15.64 -15.56
N ALA A 100 -5.99 15.31 -16.74
CA ALA A 100 -7.40 14.93 -16.92
C ALA A 100 -7.75 13.54 -16.34
N ARG A 101 -6.75 12.69 -16.10
CA ARG A 101 -6.89 11.38 -15.46
C ARG A 101 -6.00 11.32 -14.21
N PRO A 102 -6.24 12.16 -13.21
CA PRO A 102 -5.44 12.10 -11.99
C PRO A 102 -5.68 10.77 -11.30
N PHE A 103 -4.61 10.15 -10.86
CA PHE A 103 -4.68 8.99 -10.01
C PHE A 103 -5.52 9.33 -8.76
N ASN A 104 -6.25 8.37 -8.29
CA ASN A 104 -7.41 8.41 -7.42
C ASN A 104 -7.17 8.98 -6.00
N THR A 105 -6.53 10.11 -5.87
CA THR A 105 -6.53 10.84 -4.61
C THR A 105 -7.40 12.08 -4.78
N ASP A 106 -8.56 12.11 -4.14
CA ASP A 106 -9.42 13.30 -4.09
C ASP A 106 -8.64 14.55 -3.65
N CYS A 107 -7.59 14.33 -2.86
CA CYS A 107 -6.61 15.29 -2.42
C CYS A 107 -5.91 16.07 -3.54
N ILE A 108 -5.61 15.43 -4.67
CA ILE A 108 -4.84 16.07 -5.75
C ILE A 108 -5.71 17.06 -6.53
N LYS A 109 -7.01 16.85 -6.56
CA LYS A 109 -7.98 17.72 -7.23
C LYS A 109 -8.30 18.98 -6.42
N GLU A 110 -7.99 18.96 -5.13
CA GLU A 110 -8.28 20.06 -4.24
C GLU A 110 -7.17 21.13 -4.29
N PRO A 111 -7.50 22.43 -4.12
CA PRO A 111 -6.51 23.48 -4.05
C PRO A 111 -5.44 23.22 -3.00
N ALA A 112 -4.22 23.72 -3.24
CA ALA A 112 -3.12 23.59 -2.29
C ALA A 112 -3.54 24.03 -0.87
N GLY A 113 -3.27 23.15 0.11
CA GLY A 113 -3.62 23.38 1.51
C GLY A 113 -5.07 23.06 1.90
N THR A 114 -5.92 22.62 0.97
CA THR A 114 -7.23 22.07 1.31
C THR A 114 -7.02 20.72 2.02
N GLU A 115 -7.82 20.45 3.05
CA GLU A 115 -7.72 19.21 3.83
C GLU A 115 -8.02 17.98 2.96
N CYS A 116 -7.05 17.07 2.87
CA CYS A 116 -7.18 15.83 2.10
C CYS A 116 -7.79 14.69 2.93
N ILE A 117 -7.30 14.52 4.15
CA ILE A 117 -7.77 13.48 5.06
C ILE A 117 -8.68 14.14 6.08
N ARG A 118 -9.98 13.83 6.02
CA ARG A 118 -10.96 14.36 6.95
C ARG A 118 -10.78 13.81 8.36
N ASP A 119 -11.24 14.53 9.37
CA ASP A 119 -11.14 14.10 10.77
C ASP A 119 -11.92 12.82 11.08
N ASP A 120 -12.97 12.56 10.34
CA ASP A 120 -13.87 11.40 10.48
C ASP A 120 -13.61 10.29 9.45
N TYR A 121 -12.49 10.35 8.73
CA TYR A 121 -12.16 9.50 7.59
C TYR A 121 -12.39 7.99 7.83
N PRO A 122 -12.03 7.37 8.98
CA PRO A 122 -12.30 5.96 9.19
C PRO A 122 -13.77 5.61 9.43
N VAL A 123 -14.58 6.59 9.82
CA VAL A 123 -16.02 6.40 10.10
C VAL A 123 -16.84 6.66 8.83
N VAL A 124 -16.35 7.56 7.99
CA VAL A 124 -16.98 8.00 6.76
C VAL A 124 -15.99 7.79 5.62
N TYR A 125 -15.69 6.52 5.35
CA TYR A 125 -14.72 6.13 4.34
C TYR A 125 -15.32 6.22 2.93
N THR A 126 -14.68 6.99 2.04
CA THR A 126 -15.17 7.29 0.68
C THR A 126 -14.22 6.82 -0.43
N HIS A 127 -13.45 5.78 -0.22
CA HIS A 127 -12.53 5.35 -1.26
C HIS A 127 -13.30 4.82 -2.49
N GLN A 128 -13.27 5.56 -3.60
CA GLN A 128 -13.95 5.21 -4.84
C GLN A 128 -13.47 3.90 -5.44
N ALA A 129 -12.19 3.55 -5.30
CA ALA A 129 -11.65 2.30 -5.85
C ALA A 129 -12.25 1.03 -5.23
N SER A 130 -12.62 1.07 -3.95
CA SER A 130 -13.26 -0.07 -3.27
C SER A 130 -14.73 -0.25 -3.65
N LEU A 131 -15.33 0.78 -4.26
CA LEU A 131 -16.75 0.82 -4.62
C LEU A 131 -16.98 1.01 -6.12
N GLU A 132 -15.94 0.98 -6.97
CA GLU A 132 -16.04 1.14 -8.42
C GLU A 132 -17.04 0.19 -9.10
N PRO A 133 -17.25 -1.06 -8.69
CA PRO A 133 -18.33 -1.88 -9.21
C PRO A 133 -19.71 -1.28 -8.97
N PHE A 134 -19.85 -0.36 -7.99
CA PHE A 134 -21.13 0.28 -7.65
C PHE A 134 -21.41 1.58 -8.42
N THR A 135 -20.39 2.20 -9.03
CA THR A 135 -20.57 3.47 -9.77
C THR A 135 -21.07 3.29 -11.20
N SER A 136 -21.05 2.06 -11.74
CA SER A 136 -21.58 1.78 -13.09
C SER A 136 -23.10 1.59 -13.16
N VAL A 137 -23.78 1.58 -12.01
CA VAL A 137 -25.25 1.55 -11.97
C VAL A 137 -25.78 2.96 -12.16
N THR A 138 -26.16 3.27 -13.38
CA THR A 138 -26.82 4.52 -13.74
C THR A 138 -28.16 4.64 -13.03
N GLU A 139 -28.20 5.51 -12.00
CA GLU A 139 -29.37 6.18 -11.43
C GLU A 139 -30.70 5.39 -11.28
N PRO A 140 -31.42 5.47 -10.16
CA PRO A 140 -31.40 6.51 -9.12
C PRO A 140 -31.24 5.92 -7.69
N LEU A 141 -30.17 5.23 -7.46
CA LEU A 141 -29.82 4.84 -6.10
C LEU A 141 -29.21 6.06 -5.46
N GLY A 142 -29.91 6.59 -4.46
CA GLY A 142 -29.33 7.65 -3.64
C GLY A 142 -27.91 7.19 -3.30
N VAL A 143 -26.94 7.90 -3.82
CA VAL A 143 -25.53 7.67 -3.62
C VAL A 143 -25.39 7.33 -2.16
N ILE A 144 -24.83 6.14 -1.86
CA ILE A 144 -24.20 5.98 -0.57
C ILE A 144 -23.02 6.92 -0.66
N ASN A 145 -23.30 8.18 -0.36
CA ASN A 145 -22.30 9.21 -0.26
C ASN A 145 -21.48 8.82 0.97
N GLY A 146 -20.50 7.95 0.75
CA GLY A 146 -19.33 7.89 1.55
C GLY A 146 -19.41 7.54 3.04
N ASP A 147 -20.54 7.16 3.57
CA ASP A 147 -20.70 6.96 5.02
C ASP A 147 -20.48 5.49 5.43
N VAL A 148 -19.50 4.81 4.82
CA VAL A 148 -19.15 3.42 5.13
C VAL A 148 -17.94 3.41 6.05
N PRO A 149 -18.01 2.82 7.26
CA PRO A 149 -16.83 2.69 8.12
C PRO A 149 -15.72 1.86 7.46
N VAL A 150 -14.46 2.26 7.63
CA VAL A 150 -13.28 1.65 6.99
C VAL A 150 -13.14 0.16 7.26
N GLN A 151 -13.59 -0.33 8.43
CA GLN A 151 -13.59 -1.76 8.76
C GLN A 151 -14.55 -2.59 7.90
N LEU A 152 -15.39 -1.95 7.14
CA LEU A 152 -16.28 -2.57 6.19
C LEU A 152 -15.62 -2.73 4.83
N ALA A 153 -14.78 -1.80 4.45
CA ALA A 153 -13.97 -1.93 3.23
C ALA A 153 -12.81 -2.93 3.42
N TYR A 154 -12.22 -2.93 4.60
CA TYR A 154 -11.05 -3.75 4.93
C TYR A 154 -11.32 -4.65 6.14
N PRO A 155 -11.62 -5.95 5.95
CA PRO A 155 -11.90 -6.88 7.03
C PRO A 155 -10.81 -7.01 8.08
N LEU A 156 -9.54 -6.77 7.74
CA LEU A 156 -8.42 -6.70 8.72
C LEU A 156 -8.59 -5.59 9.77
N LEU A 157 -9.42 -4.59 9.51
CA LEU A 157 -9.76 -3.54 10.46
C LEU A 157 -11.03 -3.83 11.26
N SER A 158 -11.73 -4.94 10.96
CA SER A 158 -12.89 -5.38 11.73
C SER A 158 -12.51 -5.79 13.15
N GLY A 159 -13.35 -5.45 14.11
CA GLY A 159 -13.26 -5.96 15.50
C GLY A 159 -13.87 -7.34 15.70
N ASN A 160 -14.49 -7.91 14.66
CA ASN A 160 -15.14 -9.22 14.73
C ASN A 160 -14.12 -10.36 14.51
N ALA A 161 -13.89 -11.16 15.55
CA ALA A 161 -12.94 -12.28 15.50
C ALA A 161 -13.39 -13.43 14.57
N ASP A 162 -14.69 -13.54 14.25
CA ASP A 162 -15.18 -14.53 13.30
C ASP A 162 -14.72 -14.20 11.86
N ILE A 163 -14.50 -12.92 11.58
CA ILE A 163 -14.03 -12.41 10.29
C ILE A 163 -12.51 -12.23 10.29
N ASN A 164 -11.98 -11.56 11.30
CA ASN A 164 -10.59 -11.10 11.36
C ASN A 164 -9.83 -11.86 12.47
N PRO A 165 -8.85 -12.69 12.13
CA PRO A 165 -8.00 -13.37 13.12
C PRO A 165 -7.26 -12.42 14.07
N ALA A 166 -7.08 -11.14 13.69
CA ALA A 166 -6.52 -10.08 14.52
C ALA A 166 -7.59 -9.11 15.05
N GLY A 167 -8.85 -9.56 15.18
CA GLY A 167 -9.99 -8.69 15.50
C GLY A 167 -9.89 -7.97 16.84
N ASP A 168 -9.25 -8.56 17.83
CA ASP A 168 -9.03 -7.98 19.17
C ASP A 168 -7.76 -7.11 19.27
N TRP A 169 -6.93 -7.00 18.20
CA TRP A 169 -5.69 -6.22 18.22
C TRP A 169 -5.98 -4.71 18.14
N ASN A 170 -5.01 -3.90 18.58
CA ASN A 170 -5.00 -2.47 18.24
C ASN A 170 -4.89 -2.32 16.72
N LYS A 171 -5.54 -1.33 16.15
CA LYS A 171 -5.56 -1.10 14.70
C LYS A 171 -5.05 0.30 14.39
N VAL A 172 -4.02 0.38 13.58
CA VAL A 172 -3.50 1.62 13.02
C VAL A 172 -3.91 1.68 11.55
N PHE A 173 -4.70 2.65 11.18
CA PHE A 173 -5.10 2.91 9.81
C PHE A 173 -4.32 4.11 9.27
N VAL A 174 -3.60 3.88 8.18
CA VAL A 174 -2.71 4.85 7.53
C VAL A 174 -3.30 5.21 6.17
N PRO A 175 -4.04 6.32 6.04
CA PRO A 175 -4.62 6.78 4.79
C PRO A 175 -3.57 7.10 3.72
N TYR A 176 -3.97 7.06 2.45
CA TYR A 176 -3.10 7.32 1.33
C TYR A 176 -3.42 8.63 0.62
N CYS A 177 -2.48 9.57 0.59
CA CYS A 177 -2.66 10.88 -0.05
C CYS A 177 -1.39 11.42 -0.72
N THR A 178 -0.37 10.60 -0.94
CA THR A 178 0.95 11.08 -1.42
C THR A 178 1.31 10.62 -2.84
N GLY A 179 0.52 9.73 -3.46
CA GLY A 179 0.68 9.30 -4.84
C GLY A 179 1.99 8.58 -5.18
N ASP A 180 2.71 8.04 -4.19
CA ASP A 180 4.07 7.51 -4.26
C ASP A 180 4.22 6.10 -3.68
N THR A 181 3.11 5.40 -3.48
CA THR A 181 3.06 4.06 -2.87
C THR A 181 3.79 3.97 -1.52
N TYR A 182 3.71 5.05 -0.72
CA TYR A 182 4.40 5.22 0.58
C TYR A 182 5.94 5.15 0.53
N MET A 183 6.55 5.31 -0.65
CA MET A 183 8.01 5.19 -0.80
C MET A 183 8.70 6.54 -0.98
N GLY A 184 7.96 7.61 -1.19
CA GLY A 184 8.48 8.92 -1.57
C GLY A 184 9.13 9.70 -0.42
N SER A 185 10.11 10.51 -0.80
CA SER A 185 10.85 11.42 0.10
C SER A 185 11.19 12.73 -0.61
N ARG A 186 10.35 13.19 -1.54
CA ARG A 186 10.66 14.34 -2.40
C ARG A 186 9.44 15.20 -2.70
N VAL A 187 9.65 16.51 -2.75
CA VAL A 187 8.71 17.46 -3.37
C VAL A 187 9.09 17.62 -4.83
N GLN A 188 8.13 17.42 -5.73
CA GLN A 188 8.30 17.49 -7.18
C GLN A 188 7.41 18.59 -7.76
N THR A 189 7.95 19.39 -8.69
CA THR A 189 7.13 20.29 -9.50
C THR A 189 6.82 19.65 -10.85
N TYR A 190 5.54 19.47 -11.13
CA TYR A 190 5.06 19.02 -12.43
C TYR A 190 4.65 20.22 -13.28
N VAL A 191 5.29 20.36 -14.43
CA VAL A 191 5.03 21.45 -15.40
C VAL A 191 3.95 20.98 -16.37
N ASP A 192 2.93 21.82 -16.58
CA ASP A 192 1.91 21.55 -17.59
C ASP A 192 2.56 21.51 -18.99
N PRO A 193 2.53 20.35 -19.70
CA PRO A 193 3.16 20.21 -21.00
C PRO A 193 2.55 21.12 -22.07
N ASP A 194 1.28 21.51 -21.92
CA ASP A 194 0.56 22.37 -22.84
C ASP A 194 0.71 23.86 -22.51
N GLY A 195 1.23 24.19 -21.33
CA GLY A 195 1.41 25.57 -20.83
C GLY A 195 0.11 26.33 -20.64
N VAL A 196 -1.01 25.65 -20.44
CA VAL A 196 -2.35 26.23 -20.27
C VAL A 196 -2.73 26.31 -18.81
N GLY A 197 -2.38 25.27 -18.05
CA GLY A 197 -2.60 25.18 -16.59
C GLY A 197 -1.39 25.68 -15.79
N PRO A 198 -1.54 25.78 -14.46
CA PRO A 198 -0.42 26.09 -13.58
C PRO A 198 0.48 24.87 -13.40
N ASP A 199 1.76 25.12 -13.15
CA ASP A 199 2.64 24.10 -12.59
C ASP A 199 2.13 23.64 -11.22
N VAL A 200 2.29 22.35 -10.91
CA VAL A 200 1.80 21.76 -9.66
C VAL A 200 2.97 21.30 -8.80
N GLU A 201 3.08 21.87 -7.61
CA GLU A 201 3.97 21.35 -6.57
C GLU A 201 3.29 20.17 -5.87
N PHE A 202 3.97 19.03 -5.84
CA PHE A 202 3.44 17.77 -5.37
C PHE A 202 4.39 17.14 -4.35
N HIS A 203 3.86 16.80 -3.18
CA HIS A 203 4.63 16.26 -2.08
C HIS A 203 4.56 14.74 -2.06
N HIS A 204 5.52 14.08 -2.72
CA HIS A 204 5.76 12.65 -2.60
C HIS A 204 6.52 12.36 -1.31
N MET A 205 5.80 12.34 -0.18
CA MET A 205 6.37 12.27 1.16
C MET A 205 5.93 11.01 1.95
N GLY A 206 5.45 9.98 1.26
CA GLY A 206 4.87 8.81 1.89
C GLY A 206 5.81 8.09 2.85
N HIS A 207 7.08 7.89 2.49
CA HIS A 207 8.08 7.30 3.39
C HIS A 207 8.41 8.23 4.57
N GLN A 208 8.55 9.54 4.33
CA GLN A 208 8.83 10.49 5.39
C GLN A 208 7.68 10.58 6.39
N ASN A 209 6.43 10.59 5.90
CA ASN A 209 5.25 10.52 6.76
C ASN A 209 5.26 9.23 7.60
N MET A 210 5.62 8.09 6.98
CA MET A 210 5.70 6.81 7.69
C MET A 210 6.72 6.83 8.83
N LEU A 211 7.88 7.45 8.64
CA LEU A 211 8.89 7.59 9.71
C LEU A 211 8.34 8.39 10.90
N LEU A 212 7.62 9.49 10.64
CA LEU A 212 6.98 10.30 11.68
C LEU A 212 5.88 9.53 12.42
N ILE A 213 5.06 8.77 11.68
CA ILE A 213 4.04 7.88 12.27
C ILE A 213 4.70 6.84 13.19
N VAL A 214 5.78 6.20 12.73
CA VAL A 214 6.50 5.16 13.49
C VAL A 214 7.08 5.73 14.79
N GLU A 215 7.59 6.96 14.77
CA GLU A 215 8.06 7.65 15.99
C GLU A 215 6.94 7.81 17.02
N GLU A 216 5.76 8.27 16.61
CA GLU A 216 4.60 8.37 17.50
C GLU A 216 4.08 7.00 17.97
N LEU A 217 4.05 5.99 17.08
CA LEU A 217 3.65 4.61 17.44
C LEU A 217 4.61 3.99 18.45
N ASN A 218 5.91 4.27 18.35
CA ASN A 218 6.91 3.81 19.33
C ASN A 218 6.70 4.42 20.73
N GLU A 219 6.20 5.65 20.80
CA GLU A 219 5.81 6.27 22.07
C GLU A 219 4.51 5.66 22.64
N MET A 220 3.58 5.27 21.77
CA MET A 220 2.27 4.72 22.17
C MET A 220 2.36 3.25 22.61
N PHE A 221 3.14 2.44 21.91
CA PHE A 221 3.19 1.00 22.04
C PHE A 221 4.52 0.51 22.61
N ALA A 222 4.67 0.62 23.94
CA ALA A 222 5.89 0.21 24.65
C ALA A 222 6.15 -1.31 24.64
N GLU A 223 5.12 -2.12 24.39
CA GLU A 223 5.15 -3.58 24.41
C GLU A 223 4.19 -4.11 23.33
N VAL A 224 4.70 -4.76 22.33
CA VAL A 224 3.93 -5.29 21.19
C VAL A 224 4.36 -6.74 20.95
N PRO A 225 3.71 -7.71 21.60
CA PRO A 225 4.08 -9.13 21.41
C PRO A 225 3.98 -9.56 19.94
N ARG A 226 2.98 -9.05 19.21
CA ARG A 226 2.76 -9.40 17.81
C ARG A 226 2.33 -8.17 17.01
N MET A 227 2.95 -7.95 15.85
CA MET A 227 2.60 -6.87 14.94
C MET A 227 2.37 -7.40 13.53
N LEU A 228 1.20 -7.14 12.97
CA LEU A 228 0.88 -7.37 11.56
C LEU A 228 0.95 -6.05 10.80
N VAL A 229 1.81 -5.98 9.79
CA VAL A 229 1.81 -4.88 8.82
C VAL A 229 1.16 -5.38 7.53
N SER A 230 0.19 -4.65 7.03
CA SER A 230 -0.55 -5.02 5.83
C SER A 230 -0.99 -3.78 5.04
N GLY A 231 -1.48 -3.99 3.85
CA GLY A 231 -2.07 -2.95 3.00
C GLY A 231 -2.44 -3.52 1.65
N CYS A 232 -3.29 -2.79 0.92
CA CYS A 232 -3.80 -3.17 -0.38
C CYS A 232 -3.18 -2.29 -1.48
N SER A 233 -2.82 -2.84 -2.66
CA SER A 233 -2.39 -2.05 -3.83
C SER A 233 -1.18 -1.16 -3.52
N ALA A 234 -1.32 0.18 -3.65
CA ALA A 234 -0.30 1.12 -3.20
C ALA A 234 0.10 0.89 -1.73
N GLY A 235 -0.86 0.51 -0.87
CA GLY A 235 -0.60 0.13 0.52
C GLY A 235 0.08 -1.23 0.65
N GLY A 236 -0.15 -2.16 -0.27
CA GLY A 236 0.60 -3.42 -0.37
C GLY A 236 2.09 -3.19 -0.66
N LEU A 237 2.39 -2.36 -1.68
CA LEU A 237 3.76 -1.88 -1.95
C LEU A 237 4.32 -1.13 -0.75
N GLY A 238 3.52 -0.24 -0.14
CA GLY A 238 3.90 0.53 1.02
C GLY A 238 4.22 -0.34 2.23
N SER A 239 3.41 -1.36 2.51
CA SER A 239 3.63 -2.29 3.62
C SER A 239 4.91 -3.10 3.44
N LEU A 240 5.15 -3.61 2.23
CA LEU A 240 6.37 -4.36 1.90
C LEU A 240 7.62 -3.50 2.09
N ASN A 241 7.65 -2.30 1.51
CA ASN A 241 8.84 -1.45 1.50
C ASN A 241 9.10 -0.73 2.84
N ASN A 242 8.05 -0.39 3.59
CA ASN A 242 8.21 0.23 4.90
C ASN A 242 8.26 -0.79 6.06
N TYR A 243 8.09 -2.08 5.80
CA TYR A 243 8.19 -3.10 6.85
C TYR A 243 9.44 -2.97 7.72
N PRO A 244 10.66 -2.80 7.17
CA PRO A 244 11.88 -2.66 7.97
C PRO A 244 11.85 -1.48 8.93
N PHE A 245 11.25 -0.38 8.50
CA PHE A 245 11.18 0.86 9.29
C PHE A 245 10.12 0.76 10.38
N ILE A 246 8.94 0.23 10.07
CA ILE A 246 7.86 -0.01 11.02
C ILE A 246 8.32 -1.04 12.08
N ARG A 247 8.87 -2.19 11.61
CA ARG A 247 9.28 -3.32 12.45
C ARG A 247 10.41 -2.96 13.42
N ASN A 248 11.39 -2.20 12.97
CA ASN A 248 12.53 -1.79 13.77
C ASN A 248 12.28 -0.49 14.55
N GLY A 249 11.40 0.38 14.07
CA GLY A 249 11.15 1.67 14.69
C GLY A 249 10.24 1.58 15.92
N ILE A 250 9.45 0.52 16.07
CA ILE A 250 8.64 0.25 17.26
C ILE A 250 9.42 -0.74 18.14
N GLU A 251 10.16 -0.24 19.11
CA GLU A 251 11.11 -1.01 19.92
C GLU A 251 10.46 -2.19 20.68
N GLY A 252 9.16 -2.09 21.00
CA GLY A 252 8.42 -3.09 21.76
C GLY A 252 7.97 -4.32 20.98
N VAL A 253 8.23 -4.40 19.67
CA VAL A 253 7.77 -5.52 18.83
C VAL A 253 8.63 -6.76 19.00
N GLU A 254 8.01 -7.84 19.49
CA GLU A 254 8.68 -9.13 19.67
C GLU A 254 8.61 -9.99 18.39
N ARG A 255 7.44 -10.05 17.75
CA ARG A 255 7.17 -10.86 16.55
C ARG A 255 6.47 -10.04 15.47
N GLY A 256 7.04 -10.03 14.27
CA GLY A 256 6.48 -9.34 13.12
C GLY A 256 5.85 -10.28 12.10
N TYR A 257 4.81 -9.79 11.45
CA TYR A 257 4.11 -10.42 10.34
C TYR A 257 3.89 -9.39 9.25
N LEU A 258 4.07 -9.79 7.98
CA LEU A 258 3.78 -8.97 6.81
C LEU A 258 2.76 -9.67 5.93
N LEU A 259 1.74 -8.94 5.50
CA LEU A 259 0.78 -9.34 4.48
C LEU A 259 0.67 -8.22 3.44
N ALA A 260 1.51 -8.28 2.40
CA ALA A 260 1.51 -7.31 1.30
C ALA A 260 0.53 -7.78 0.22
N ASP A 261 -0.59 -7.06 0.05
CA ASP A 261 -1.66 -7.47 -0.84
C ASP A 261 -1.72 -6.62 -2.11
N SER A 262 -1.77 -7.28 -3.27
CA SER A 262 -1.88 -6.68 -4.61
C SER A 262 -0.87 -5.55 -4.89
N GLY A 263 0.32 -5.71 -4.31
CA GLY A 263 1.46 -4.82 -4.50
C GLY A 263 2.77 -5.60 -4.54
N PRO A 264 2.90 -6.66 -5.36
CA PRO A 264 4.13 -7.45 -5.41
C PRO A 264 5.25 -6.67 -6.09
N ILE A 265 6.48 -6.95 -5.66
CA ILE A 265 7.67 -6.55 -6.40
C ILE A 265 8.28 -7.81 -6.98
N VAL A 266 8.29 -7.89 -8.30
CA VAL A 266 8.73 -9.07 -9.05
C VAL A 266 10.20 -9.00 -9.41
N PRO A 267 10.97 -10.11 -9.34
CA PRO A 267 12.41 -10.13 -9.65
C PRO A 267 12.67 -10.20 -11.16
N THR A 268 12.18 -9.24 -11.93
CA THR A 268 12.30 -9.24 -13.39
C THR A 268 12.62 -7.85 -13.94
N PRO A 269 13.00 -7.74 -15.23
CA PRO A 269 13.17 -6.44 -15.88
C PRO A 269 11.93 -5.53 -15.76
N SER A 270 10.74 -6.08 -15.51
CA SER A 270 9.51 -5.31 -15.33
C SER A 270 9.57 -4.36 -14.13
N ASN A 271 10.37 -4.65 -13.12
CA ASN A 271 10.59 -3.76 -11.98
C ASN A 271 11.42 -2.52 -12.24
N GLN A 272 12.03 -2.36 -13.39
CA GLN A 272 12.86 -1.18 -13.68
C GLN A 272 12.08 0.14 -13.69
N SER A 273 10.74 0.11 -13.70
CA SER A 273 9.92 1.30 -13.47
C SER A 273 10.14 1.92 -12.09
N PHE A 274 10.57 1.13 -11.12
CA PHE A 274 10.98 1.56 -9.79
C PHE A 274 12.49 1.83 -9.67
N SER A 275 13.21 1.93 -10.79
CA SER A 275 14.66 2.17 -10.78
C SER A 275 14.98 3.38 -9.91
N VAL A 276 15.84 3.16 -8.92
CA VAL A 276 16.15 4.08 -7.84
C VAL A 276 16.78 5.37 -8.34
N GLU A 277 17.67 5.28 -9.32
CA GLU A 277 18.42 6.43 -9.84
C GLU A 277 17.56 7.43 -10.63
N GLY A 278 16.44 6.97 -11.18
CA GLY A 278 15.50 7.80 -11.93
C GLY A 278 14.23 8.15 -11.20
N SER A 279 14.06 7.69 -9.96
CA SER A 279 12.82 7.85 -9.24
C SER A 279 12.50 9.31 -8.95
N ILE A 280 11.40 9.78 -9.52
CA ILE A 280 10.87 11.12 -9.25
C ILE A 280 10.36 11.28 -7.82
N TRP A 281 10.03 10.18 -7.14
CA TRP A 281 9.56 10.18 -5.75
C TRP A 281 10.69 10.27 -4.72
N GLY A 282 11.97 10.04 -5.12
CA GLY A 282 13.11 10.01 -4.20
C GLY A 282 13.16 8.72 -3.36
N VAL A 283 12.80 7.59 -3.96
CA VAL A 283 12.82 6.23 -3.34
C VAL A 283 14.23 5.82 -2.91
N ASP A 284 15.27 6.36 -3.56
CA ASP A 284 16.67 6.18 -3.20
C ASP A 284 16.95 6.53 -1.74
N THR A 285 16.27 7.54 -1.19
CA THR A 285 16.42 7.91 0.22
C THR A 285 15.97 6.79 1.15
N MET A 286 14.84 6.16 0.86
CA MET A 286 14.32 5.02 1.63
C MET A 286 15.27 3.82 1.54
N ILE A 287 15.71 3.45 0.35
CA ILE A 287 16.57 2.27 0.14
C ILE A 287 17.91 2.44 0.82
N GLN A 288 18.55 3.61 0.72
CA GLN A 288 19.82 3.91 1.38
C GLN A 288 19.72 3.90 2.91
N SER A 289 18.52 4.05 3.46
CA SER A 289 18.27 3.99 4.91
C SER A 289 18.13 2.57 5.44
N LEU A 290 18.07 1.56 4.58
CA LEU A 290 17.99 0.17 4.99
C LEU A 290 19.28 -0.26 5.73
N PRO A 291 19.17 -1.06 6.80
CA PRO A 291 20.33 -1.50 7.58
C PRO A 291 21.23 -2.45 6.78
N MET A 292 20.71 -3.13 5.75
CA MET A 292 21.47 -3.97 4.82
C MET A 292 20.70 -4.13 3.50
N GLY A 293 21.39 -4.61 2.45
CA GLY A 293 20.76 -4.94 1.17
C GLY A 293 20.52 -3.77 0.23
N ALA A 294 20.81 -2.53 0.63
CA ALA A 294 20.60 -1.34 -0.20
C ALA A 294 21.24 -1.44 -1.58
N ASP A 295 22.48 -1.92 -1.68
CA ASP A 295 23.18 -2.09 -2.96
C ASP A 295 22.50 -3.12 -3.87
N ARG A 296 21.96 -4.22 -3.28
CA ARG A 296 21.22 -5.26 -4.00
C ARG A 296 19.92 -4.71 -4.56
N ILE A 297 19.13 -4.04 -3.72
CA ILE A 297 17.84 -3.43 -4.12
C ILE A 297 18.07 -2.31 -5.13
N THR A 298 19.16 -1.54 -5.02
CA THR A 298 19.52 -0.52 -6.03
C THR A 298 19.84 -1.16 -7.38
N ALA A 299 20.50 -2.32 -7.38
CA ALA A 299 20.84 -3.04 -8.61
C ALA A 299 19.63 -3.75 -9.24
N ASP A 300 18.77 -4.33 -8.40
CA ASP A 300 17.53 -5.00 -8.79
C ASP A 300 16.48 -4.82 -7.68
N PHE A 301 15.45 -4.06 -7.95
CA PHE A 301 14.40 -3.79 -6.96
C PHE A 301 13.66 -5.06 -6.51
N GLY A 302 13.62 -6.10 -7.35
CA GLY A 302 13.06 -7.42 -7.03
C GLY A 302 13.79 -8.16 -5.91
N GLU A 303 15.01 -7.74 -5.55
CA GLU A 303 15.77 -8.28 -4.42
C GLU A 303 15.16 -7.91 -3.05
N VAL A 304 14.20 -6.99 -3.00
CA VAL A 304 13.56 -6.57 -1.74
C VAL A 304 12.98 -7.75 -0.97
N ASN A 305 12.36 -8.73 -1.64
CA ASN A 305 11.78 -9.91 -0.99
C ASN A 305 12.84 -10.74 -0.26
N ALA A 306 13.96 -11.02 -0.92
CA ALA A 306 15.08 -11.77 -0.35
C ALA A 306 15.75 -10.97 0.79
N VAL A 307 15.94 -9.67 0.61
CA VAL A 307 16.51 -8.79 1.64
C VAL A 307 15.63 -8.75 2.89
N LEU A 308 14.30 -8.66 2.75
CA LEU A 308 13.37 -8.69 3.89
C LEU A 308 13.42 -10.03 4.63
N SER A 309 13.43 -11.13 3.89
CA SER A 309 13.57 -12.48 4.47
C SER A 309 14.85 -12.63 5.29
N GLU A 310 15.97 -12.09 4.79
CA GLU A 310 17.27 -12.11 5.48
C GLU A 310 17.32 -11.16 6.69
N LEU A 311 16.70 -9.98 6.59
CA LEU A 311 16.63 -8.99 7.68
C LEU A 311 15.81 -9.50 8.87
N PHE A 312 14.73 -10.23 8.59
CA PHE A 312 13.75 -10.66 9.58
C PHE A 312 13.55 -12.18 9.55
N PRO A 313 14.61 -13.00 9.78
CA PRO A 313 14.52 -14.45 9.60
C PRO A 313 13.56 -15.14 10.59
N ASN A 314 13.17 -14.45 11.65
CA ASN A 314 12.21 -14.96 12.62
C ASN A 314 10.78 -14.45 12.37
N ASP A 315 10.58 -13.43 11.56
CA ASP A 315 9.25 -12.93 11.24
C ASP A 315 8.63 -13.77 10.11
N ARG A 316 7.32 -13.69 9.94
CA ARG A 316 6.59 -14.41 8.88
C ARG A 316 6.06 -13.40 7.89
N LEU A 317 6.48 -13.52 6.66
CA LEU A 317 6.21 -12.57 5.59
C LEU A 317 5.30 -13.23 4.55
N SER A 318 4.43 -12.44 3.92
CA SER A 318 3.59 -12.96 2.86
C SER A 318 3.24 -11.91 1.82
N ILE A 319 2.97 -12.40 0.61
CA ILE A 319 2.45 -11.63 -0.52
C ILE A 319 1.18 -12.30 -0.98
N SER A 320 0.13 -11.51 -1.20
CA SER A 320 -1.10 -11.97 -1.86
C SER A 320 -1.39 -11.14 -3.10
N ILE A 321 -1.88 -11.79 -4.14
CA ILE A 321 -2.30 -11.14 -5.38
C ILE A 321 -3.14 -12.13 -6.19
N PHE A 322 -4.08 -11.66 -6.98
CA PHE A 322 -4.72 -12.48 -7.98
C PHE A 322 -3.78 -12.75 -9.18
N GLU A 323 -3.79 -13.95 -9.73
CA GLU A 323 -3.04 -14.29 -10.95
C GLU A 323 -3.39 -13.32 -12.10
N ARG A 324 -4.66 -12.91 -12.17
CA ARG A 324 -5.15 -11.89 -13.10
C ARG A 324 -5.74 -10.71 -12.34
N ASP A 325 -4.87 -9.82 -11.93
CA ASP A 325 -5.25 -8.56 -11.29
C ASP A 325 -5.50 -7.51 -12.39
N TYR A 326 -6.75 -7.05 -12.53
CA TYR A 326 -7.16 -6.12 -13.61
C TYR A 326 -6.84 -4.65 -13.32
N ILE A 327 -6.33 -4.33 -12.15
CA ILE A 327 -5.87 -2.98 -11.81
C ILE A 327 -4.35 -2.94 -11.83
N TYR A 328 -3.68 -3.78 -11.03
CA TYR A 328 -2.24 -3.79 -10.90
C TYR A 328 -1.52 -4.11 -12.21
N SER A 329 -1.96 -5.17 -12.93
CA SER A 329 -1.26 -5.59 -14.14
C SER A 329 -1.30 -4.52 -15.24
N PRO A 330 -2.44 -3.92 -15.62
CA PRO A 330 -2.43 -2.81 -16.57
C PRO A 330 -1.60 -1.63 -16.11
N ASP A 331 -1.69 -1.22 -14.85
CA ASP A 331 -0.97 -0.06 -14.33
C ASP A 331 0.57 -0.23 -14.42
N VAL A 332 1.05 -1.47 -14.25
CA VAL A 332 2.49 -1.78 -14.36
C VAL A 332 2.95 -1.88 -15.82
N TYR A 333 2.15 -2.48 -16.70
CA TYR A 333 2.63 -2.89 -18.03
C TYR A 333 2.28 -1.91 -19.16
N GLU A 334 1.19 -1.13 -19.08
CA GLU A 334 0.77 -0.19 -20.13
C GLU A 334 1.88 0.81 -20.49
N GLY A 335 2.27 1.62 -19.51
CA GLY A 335 3.24 2.70 -19.75
C GLY A 335 4.64 2.22 -20.10
N ARG A 336 4.98 0.99 -19.71
CA ARG A 336 6.31 0.42 -19.90
C ARG A 336 6.50 -0.23 -21.25
N PHE A 337 5.49 -0.93 -21.75
CA PHE A 337 5.57 -1.72 -22.97
C PHE A 337 4.82 -1.09 -24.15
N GLU A 338 4.37 0.16 -23.99
CA GLU A 338 3.55 0.86 -24.99
C GLU A 338 2.28 0.08 -25.36
N LEU A 339 1.70 -0.64 -24.37
CA LEU A 339 0.47 -1.39 -24.48
C LEU A 339 -0.72 -0.53 -24.02
N SER A 340 -1.94 -0.92 -24.39
CA SER A 340 -3.16 -0.25 -23.95
C SER A 340 -4.20 -1.26 -23.48
N ARG A 341 -4.72 -1.07 -22.27
CA ARG A 341 -5.85 -1.87 -21.76
C ARG A 341 -7.12 -1.74 -22.59
N ASP A 342 -7.20 -0.75 -23.48
CA ASP A 342 -8.38 -0.53 -24.32
C ASP A 342 -8.48 -1.51 -25.50
N THR A 343 -7.40 -2.22 -25.85
CA THR A 343 -7.40 -3.20 -26.94
C THR A 343 -7.30 -4.64 -26.42
N ALA A 344 -8.07 -5.56 -26.99
CA ALA A 344 -8.05 -6.98 -26.59
C ALA A 344 -6.66 -7.61 -26.74
N THR A 345 -5.97 -7.30 -27.85
CA THR A 345 -4.62 -7.83 -28.14
C THR A 345 -3.61 -7.39 -27.05
N ASP A 346 -3.62 -6.11 -26.69
CA ASP A 346 -2.68 -5.58 -25.70
C ASP A 346 -3.02 -6.10 -24.30
N ARG A 347 -4.32 -6.22 -23.95
CA ARG A 347 -4.74 -6.86 -22.69
C ARG A 347 -4.19 -8.29 -22.58
N THR A 348 -4.31 -9.08 -23.64
CA THR A 348 -3.76 -10.44 -23.66
C THR A 348 -2.26 -10.43 -23.37
N GLU A 349 -1.52 -9.51 -23.98
CA GLU A 349 -0.09 -9.37 -23.76
C GLU A 349 0.25 -8.88 -22.34
N ILE A 350 -0.53 -7.93 -21.78
CA ILE A 350 -0.40 -7.48 -20.39
C ILE A 350 -0.48 -8.66 -19.42
N TYR A 351 -1.54 -9.48 -19.54
CA TYR A 351 -1.71 -10.62 -18.63
C TYR A 351 -0.72 -11.75 -18.85
N ARG A 352 -0.24 -11.94 -20.08
CA ARG A 352 0.83 -12.87 -20.36
C ARG A 352 2.13 -12.46 -19.63
N LEU A 353 2.50 -11.18 -19.73
CA LEU A 353 3.66 -10.63 -19.03
C LEU A 353 3.50 -10.70 -17.51
N ALA A 354 2.32 -10.39 -16.99
CA ALA A 354 2.02 -10.49 -15.58
C ALA A 354 2.16 -11.94 -15.05
N SER A 355 1.65 -12.92 -15.77
CA SER A 355 1.78 -14.35 -15.40
C SER A 355 3.25 -14.80 -15.41
N GLU A 356 4.05 -14.40 -16.40
CA GLU A 356 5.48 -14.72 -16.44
C GLU A 356 6.24 -14.11 -15.25
N ASP A 357 5.92 -12.87 -14.90
CA ASP A 357 6.52 -12.19 -13.76
C ASP A 357 6.08 -12.81 -12.43
N LEU A 358 4.81 -13.23 -12.29
CA LEU A 358 4.34 -13.96 -11.12
C LEU A 358 4.96 -15.36 -11.00
N GLU A 359 5.24 -16.06 -12.11
CA GLU A 359 6.00 -17.29 -12.08
C GLU A 359 7.42 -17.08 -11.55
N ALA A 360 8.09 -16.01 -12.00
CA ALA A 360 9.42 -15.63 -11.50
C ALA A 360 9.37 -15.27 -10.01
N LEU A 361 8.35 -14.54 -9.58
CA LEU A 361 8.14 -14.20 -8.17
C LEU A 361 7.96 -15.47 -7.33
N ARG A 362 7.07 -16.39 -7.71
CA ARG A 362 6.86 -17.64 -6.99
C ARG A 362 8.16 -18.46 -6.88
N ALA A 363 8.92 -18.56 -7.98
CA ALA A 363 10.21 -19.25 -7.97
C ALA A 363 11.22 -18.60 -7.00
N GLN A 364 11.21 -17.28 -6.84
CA GLN A 364 12.02 -16.60 -5.83
C GLN A 364 11.52 -16.93 -4.42
N LEU A 365 10.21 -16.80 -4.17
CA LEU A 365 9.62 -16.95 -2.84
C LEU A 365 9.69 -18.40 -2.33
N ASP A 366 9.57 -19.40 -3.21
CA ASP A 366 9.74 -20.83 -2.88
C ASP A 366 11.14 -21.15 -2.32
N GLY A 367 12.12 -20.27 -2.55
CA GLY A 367 13.47 -20.36 -1.99
C GLY A 367 13.62 -19.73 -0.59
N LEU A 368 12.58 -19.08 -0.04
CA LEU A 368 12.61 -18.34 1.22
C LEU A 368 11.77 -19.03 2.29
N GLU A 369 12.39 -19.42 3.41
CA GLU A 369 11.72 -20.25 4.45
C GLU A 369 10.63 -19.51 5.24
N ASN A 370 10.72 -18.18 5.31
CA ASN A 370 9.84 -17.35 6.13
C ASN A 370 8.93 -16.40 5.31
N LEU A 371 8.86 -16.61 4.00
CA LEU A 371 8.02 -15.84 3.10
C LEU A 371 7.14 -16.77 2.26
N ALA A 372 5.84 -16.56 2.31
CA ALA A 372 4.85 -17.35 1.56
C ALA A 372 3.99 -16.44 0.67
N TYR A 373 3.18 -17.06 -0.17
CA TYR A 373 2.25 -16.36 -1.03
C TYR A 373 0.86 -17.02 -1.04
N TYR A 374 -0.15 -16.20 -1.36
CA TYR A 374 -1.52 -16.64 -1.63
C TYR A 374 -1.98 -16.04 -2.98
N ILE A 375 -2.07 -16.88 -4.00
CA ILE A 375 -2.33 -16.46 -5.38
C ILE A 375 -3.54 -17.23 -5.93
N PRO A 376 -4.77 -16.73 -5.73
CA PRO A 376 -5.93 -17.25 -6.42
C PRO A 376 -5.93 -16.78 -7.88
N ASN A 377 -6.74 -17.46 -8.69
CA ASN A 377 -6.99 -17.03 -10.06
C ASN A 377 -7.93 -15.81 -10.09
N TYR A 378 -8.47 -15.49 -11.25
CA TYR A 378 -9.47 -14.46 -11.40
C TYR A 378 -10.71 -14.68 -10.51
N ARG A 379 -11.24 -13.58 -9.98
CA ARG A 379 -12.56 -13.52 -9.34
C ARG A 379 -13.30 -12.26 -9.83
N ASN A 380 -14.63 -12.35 -9.96
CA ASN A 380 -15.46 -11.21 -10.34
C ASN A 380 -15.74 -10.30 -9.14
N THR A 381 -14.73 -10.04 -8.33
CA THR A 381 -14.78 -9.19 -7.14
C THR A 381 -13.71 -8.14 -7.24
N ASN A 382 -14.08 -6.86 -7.10
CA ASN A 382 -13.16 -5.73 -7.10
C ASN A 382 -12.13 -5.78 -8.25
N SER A 383 -12.55 -6.21 -9.45
CA SER A 383 -11.66 -6.38 -10.60
C SER A 383 -10.46 -7.30 -10.32
N SER A 384 -10.65 -8.35 -9.51
CA SER A 384 -9.58 -9.22 -9.02
C SER A 384 -8.40 -8.43 -8.43
N HIS A 385 -8.70 -7.36 -7.70
CA HIS A 385 -7.70 -6.50 -7.09
C HIS A 385 -7.92 -6.44 -5.59
N CYS A 386 -6.88 -6.71 -4.80
CA CYS A 386 -6.88 -6.77 -3.35
C CYS A 386 -7.79 -7.85 -2.72
N LEU A 387 -7.15 -8.85 -2.14
CA LEU A 387 -7.80 -9.87 -1.33
C LEU A 387 -8.17 -9.36 0.07
N THR A 388 -7.49 -8.32 0.56
CA THR A 388 -7.77 -7.68 1.87
C THR A 388 -8.98 -6.76 1.85
N VAL A 389 -9.64 -6.59 0.71
CA VAL A 389 -10.89 -5.83 0.56
C VAL A 389 -12.08 -6.77 0.69
N THR A 390 -13.20 -6.24 1.23
CA THR A 390 -14.45 -6.99 1.33
C THR A 390 -14.94 -7.40 -0.05
N GLY A 391 -15.17 -8.68 -0.25
CA GLY A 391 -15.78 -9.18 -1.46
C GLY A 391 -17.32 -9.13 -1.39
N LEU A 392 -17.95 -8.97 -2.54
CA LEU A 392 -19.40 -8.81 -2.68
C LEU A 392 -20.03 -9.87 -3.59
N GLU A 393 -19.35 -10.96 -3.89
CA GLU A 393 -19.77 -11.96 -4.87
C GLU A 393 -21.10 -12.64 -4.54
N ASP A 394 -21.38 -12.92 -3.27
CA ASP A 394 -22.55 -13.69 -2.84
C ASP A 394 -23.85 -12.89 -2.78
N VAL A 395 -23.82 -11.61 -3.09
CA VAL A 395 -24.98 -10.72 -2.87
C VAL A 395 -25.90 -10.65 -4.08
N GLY A 396 -25.50 -11.19 -5.21
CA GLY A 396 -26.28 -11.12 -6.44
C GLY A 396 -26.51 -9.69 -6.90
N SER A 397 -27.43 -9.50 -7.85
CA SER A 397 -27.74 -8.20 -8.44
C SER A 397 -28.50 -7.21 -7.53
N ASN A 398 -28.50 -7.41 -6.20
CA ASN A 398 -29.21 -6.57 -5.25
C ASN A 398 -28.26 -5.91 -4.23
N GLU A 399 -27.34 -5.12 -4.76
CA GLU A 399 -26.29 -4.38 -4.02
C GLU A 399 -26.85 -3.54 -2.86
N LEU A 400 -28.04 -2.95 -3.03
CA LEU A 400 -28.72 -2.20 -1.95
C LEU A 400 -29.15 -3.08 -0.79
N ALA A 401 -29.58 -4.31 -1.07
CA ALA A 401 -29.98 -5.21 0.00
C ALA A 401 -28.75 -5.64 0.82
N PHE A 402 -27.61 -5.79 0.19
CA PHE A 402 -26.36 -6.09 0.87
C PHE A 402 -25.90 -4.95 1.75
N ILE A 403 -25.84 -3.73 1.21
CA ILE A 403 -25.42 -2.57 1.99
C ILE A 403 -26.35 -2.35 3.19
N ASN A 404 -27.66 -2.52 3.02
CA ASN A 404 -28.59 -2.45 4.13
C ASN A 404 -28.38 -3.60 5.15
N LEU A 405 -28.21 -4.83 4.66
CA LEU A 405 -27.91 -5.99 5.49
C LEU A 405 -26.61 -5.80 6.26
N PHE A 406 -25.62 -5.23 5.63
CA PHE A 406 -24.32 -4.97 6.15
C PHE A 406 -24.29 -3.83 7.20
N LEU A 407 -25.07 -2.76 6.99
CA LEU A 407 -25.27 -1.71 7.99
C LEU A 407 -26.06 -2.22 9.20
N GLU A 408 -26.95 -3.21 9.00
CA GLU A 408 -27.70 -3.87 10.07
C GLU A 408 -26.89 -4.96 10.77
N ASP A 409 -26.04 -5.69 10.04
CA ASP A 409 -25.18 -6.76 10.56
C ASP A 409 -23.78 -6.74 9.91
N PRO A 410 -22.79 -6.06 10.50
CA PRO A 410 -21.42 -6.02 10.00
C PRO A 410 -20.74 -7.40 9.89
N SER A 411 -21.33 -8.46 10.45
CA SER A 411 -20.76 -9.81 10.36
C SER A 411 -20.91 -10.45 8.98
N VAL A 412 -21.69 -9.85 8.09
CA VAL A 412 -21.83 -10.32 6.70
C VAL A 412 -20.65 -9.90 5.79
N ALA A 413 -19.77 -8.99 6.26
CA ALA A 413 -18.54 -8.69 5.57
C ALA A 413 -17.60 -9.90 5.65
N THR A 414 -17.34 -10.53 4.54
CA THR A 414 -16.48 -11.71 4.43
C THR A 414 -15.34 -11.47 3.46
N TRP A 415 -14.31 -12.32 3.54
CA TRP A 415 -13.25 -12.43 2.54
C TRP A 415 -13.77 -13.22 1.33
N SER A 416 -14.79 -12.76 0.66
CA SER A 416 -15.57 -13.60 -0.24
C SER A 416 -14.82 -14.03 -1.48
N GLY A 417 -15.16 -15.21 -1.96
CA GLY A 417 -14.84 -15.73 -3.29
C GLY A 417 -13.36 -16.01 -3.56
N THR A 418 -12.53 -16.02 -2.53
CA THR A 418 -11.08 -16.11 -2.69
C THR A 418 -10.49 -17.44 -2.29
N GLU A 419 -11.32 -18.48 -2.17
CA GLU A 419 -10.88 -19.83 -1.81
C GLU A 419 -10.01 -20.44 -2.92
N ILE A 420 -8.94 -21.14 -2.51
CA ILE A 420 -8.10 -21.95 -3.37
C ILE A 420 -8.38 -23.43 -3.11
N GLU A 421 -8.78 -24.16 -4.14
CA GLU A 421 -8.91 -25.61 -4.09
C GLU A 421 -7.54 -26.27 -4.18
N THR A 422 -7.20 -27.06 -3.19
CA THR A 422 -5.97 -27.83 -3.13
C THR A 422 -6.25 -29.34 -3.09
N GLU A 423 -5.22 -30.16 -3.24
CA GLU A 423 -5.36 -31.62 -3.09
C GLU A 423 -5.81 -32.03 -1.67
N ASN A 424 -5.58 -31.20 -0.68
CA ASN A 424 -5.88 -31.44 0.72
C ASN A 424 -7.19 -30.80 1.18
N GLY A 425 -7.92 -30.10 0.30
CA GLY A 425 -9.17 -29.40 0.57
C GLY A 425 -9.10 -27.93 0.15
N THR A 426 -10.13 -27.19 0.53
CA THR A 426 -10.23 -25.76 0.25
C THR A 426 -9.48 -24.95 1.30
N VAL A 427 -8.72 -23.95 0.88
CA VAL A 427 -8.04 -22.97 1.75
C VAL A 427 -8.64 -21.60 1.47
N THR A 428 -9.25 -21.00 2.49
CA THR A 428 -9.78 -19.64 2.39
C THR A 428 -8.67 -18.61 2.65
N TYR A 429 -8.88 -17.37 2.24
CA TYR A 429 -7.93 -16.30 2.57
C TYR A 429 -7.82 -16.06 4.08
N LYS A 430 -8.92 -16.26 4.81
CA LYS A 430 -8.91 -16.23 6.28
C LYS A 430 -8.00 -17.32 6.86
N ASP A 431 -8.10 -18.57 6.35
CA ASP A 431 -7.24 -19.68 6.79
C ASP A 431 -5.76 -19.34 6.54
N PHE A 432 -5.43 -18.70 5.41
CA PHE A 432 -4.08 -18.25 5.14
C PHE A 432 -3.60 -17.18 6.12
N ILE A 433 -4.45 -16.21 6.49
CA ILE A 433 -4.10 -15.21 7.51
C ILE A 433 -3.95 -15.86 8.90
N GLU A 434 -4.82 -16.81 9.26
CA GLU A 434 -4.67 -17.59 10.49
C GLU A 434 -3.34 -18.36 10.51
N GLN A 435 -3.00 -19.01 9.39
CA GLN A 435 -1.72 -19.68 9.24
C GLN A 435 -0.54 -18.71 9.33
N LEU A 436 -0.60 -17.54 8.68
CA LEU A 436 0.44 -16.51 8.78
C LEU A 436 0.69 -16.12 10.23
N LEU A 437 -0.37 -15.99 11.02
CA LEU A 437 -0.30 -15.60 12.41
C LEU A 437 -0.02 -16.77 13.39
N ASP A 438 -0.04 -18.03 12.96
CA ASP A 438 0.22 -19.19 13.83
C ASP A 438 1.69 -19.60 13.80
N ASP A 439 2.48 -19.16 14.78
CA ASP A 439 3.90 -19.51 14.89
C ASP A 439 4.16 -21.01 15.15
N SER A 440 3.15 -21.79 15.48
CA SER A 440 3.28 -23.23 15.76
C SER A 440 3.14 -24.10 14.50
N ALA A 441 2.58 -23.56 13.42
CA ALA A 441 2.38 -24.24 12.14
C ALA A 441 3.41 -23.80 11.08
N PRO A 442 3.73 -24.64 10.10
CA PRO A 442 4.49 -24.21 8.93
C PRO A 442 3.78 -23.05 8.20
N LEU A 443 4.54 -22.16 7.61
CA LEU A 443 4.00 -21.15 6.70
C LEU A 443 4.02 -21.74 5.28
N GLU A 444 2.84 -21.94 4.68
CA GLU A 444 2.69 -22.59 3.38
C GLU A 444 2.19 -21.60 2.33
N SER A 445 2.74 -21.71 1.12
CA SER A 445 2.30 -20.97 -0.04
C SER A 445 1.12 -21.66 -0.73
N HIS A 446 0.18 -20.89 -1.25
CA HIS A 446 -0.99 -21.38 -1.96
C HIS A 446 -1.09 -20.71 -3.33
N TYR A 447 -1.19 -21.53 -4.38
CA TYR A 447 -1.35 -21.11 -5.76
C TYR A 447 -2.44 -21.94 -6.43
N GLU A 448 -3.46 -21.26 -6.94
CA GLU A 448 -4.59 -21.96 -7.58
C GLU A 448 -4.23 -22.54 -8.95
N GLY A 449 -3.17 -22.03 -9.59
CA GLY A 449 -2.75 -22.41 -10.93
C GLY A 449 -3.36 -21.55 -12.02
N THR A 450 -2.95 -21.80 -13.25
CA THR A 450 -3.50 -21.13 -14.43
C THR A 450 -4.91 -21.65 -14.77
N CYS A 451 -5.65 -20.92 -15.57
CA CYS A 451 -7.00 -21.31 -16.03
C CYS A 451 -7.04 -22.58 -16.89
N GLU A 452 -5.89 -23.14 -17.31
CA GLU A 452 -5.85 -24.34 -18.13
C GLU A 452 -6.58 -25.52 -17.46
N GLY A 453 -7.72 -25.89 -18.03
CA GLY A 453 -8.53 -27.03 -17.56
C GLY A 453 -9.60 -26.71 -16.50
N LYS A 454 -9.71 -25.50 -16.01
CA LYS A 454 -10.72 -25.07 -15.02
C LYS A 454 -11.82 -24.21 -15.67
N PHE A 455 -12.55 -24.78 -16.59
CA PHE A 455 -13.54 -24.10 -17.45
C PHE A 455 -14.58 -23.23 -16.69
N GLN A 456 -14.97 -23.58 -15.48
CA GLN A 456 -16.00 -22.84 -14.74
C GLN A 456 -15.50 -21.50 -14.19
N VAL A 457 -14.27 -21.42 -13.74
CA VAL A 457 -13.68 -20.17 -13.17
C VAL A 457 -13.30 -19.21 -14.29
N CYS A 458 -12.77 -19.75 -15.42
CA CYS A 458 -12.37 -18.94 -16.57
C CYS A 458 -13.54 -18.56 -17.48
N ALA A 459 -14.67 -19.27 -17.43
CA ALA A 459 -15.87 -18.91 -18.20
C ALA A 459 -16.55 -17.64 -17.69
N LEU A 460 -16.41 -17.32 -16.40
CA LEU A 460 -16.88 -16.04 -15.84
C LEU A 460 -16.06 -14.85 -16.38
N ASP A 461 -14.78 -15.06 -16.63
CA ASP A 461 -13.88 -14.09 -17.27
C ASP A 461 -14.32 -13.77 -18.72
N CYS A 462 -14.82 -14.77 -19.41
CA CYS A 462 -15.26 -14.65 -20.80
C CYS A 462 -16.52 -13.81 -20.98
N GLU A 463 -17.50 -13.93 -20.10
CA GLU A 463 -18.77 -13.18 -20.22
C GLU A 463 -18.61 -11.69 -19.86
N ALA A 464 -17.62 -11.37 -19.02
CA ALA A 464 -17.44 -9.99 -18.51
C ALA A 464 -16.53 -9.12 -19.38
N TYR A 465 -15.56 -9.69 -20.11
CA TYR A 465 -14.46 -8.87 -20.66
C TYR A 465 -14.09 -9.06 -22.13
N ASP A 466 -14.29 -10.19 -22.81
CA ASP A 466 -14.11 -10.32 -24.28
C ASP A 466 -14.19 -11.75 -24.82
N GLU A 467 -14.93 -11.96 -25.93
CA GLU A 467 -14.99 -13.23 -26.69
C GLU A 467 -13.60 -13.70 -27.17
N ALA A 468 -12.68 -12.77 -27.47
CA ALA A 468 -11.34 -13.08 -27.98
C ALA A 468 -10.41 -13.71 -26.94
N MET A 469 -10.54 -13.37 -25.66
CA MET A 469 -9.79 -14.01 -24.59
C MET A 469 -10.27 -15.43 -24.31
N CYS A 470 -11.53 -15.69 -24.53
CA CYS A 470 -12.14 -17.04 -24.39
C CYS A 470 -11.69 -18.00 -25.48
N GLU A 471 -11.57 -17.52 -26.72
CA GLU A 471 -11.09 -18.35 -27.83
C GLU A 471 -9.61 -18.73 -27.68
N ALA A 472 -8.78 -17.88 -27.06
CA ALA A 472 -7.38 -18.17 -26.78
C ALA A 472 -7.19 -19.14 -25.60
N ALA A 473 -8.11 -19.16 -24.63
CA ALA A 473 -8.06 -20.08 -23.49
C ALA A 473 -8.58 -21.50 -23.79
N VAL A 474 -9.26 -21.67 -24.94
CA VAL A 474 -9.84 -22.95 -25.40
C VAL A 474 -8.96 -23.65 -26.43
N GLN A 475 -7.92 -22.99 -26.97
CA GLN A 475 -6.92 -23.58 -27.88
C GLN A 475 -5.64 -23.99 -27.14
#